data_42c4822984d4985e7482b9c33945c8eb
#
_entry.id   42c4822984d4985e7482b9c33945c8eb
#
_cell.length_a   1.000
_cell.length_b   1.000
_cell.length_c   1.000
_cell.angle_alpha   90.00
_cell.angle_beta   90.00
_cell.angle_gamma   90.00
#
_symmetry.space_group_name_H-M   'P 1'
#
loop_
_entity.id
_entity.type
_entity.pdbx_description
1 polymer ?
#
loop_
_entity_poly.entity_id
_entity_poly.type
_entity_poly.pdbx_seq_one_letter_code
_entity_poly.pdbx_strand_id
1 'polypeptide(L)'
;MSDEQDKQDEQDEDHLDLEIQDEEEEPQPVEEPAPSGLKAKLAAKKGLIIAVAFVLLVGGAVAGLYFTGMLTAKKPHEISMVLPGELVYYELPKITVDIRPSKGHARPFIRLIMQVELQGESAKTAFVEREVKVLDAIQTHLRSLTVEDLKDEAGSERLRNDVVLVINNLIRPERAVTVLYKDIMIR
;
A
#
# COMPACT_ATOMS: atom_id res chain seq x y z
N MET A 1 19.75 57.62 -3.01
CA MET A 1 21.12 57.24 -2.64
C MET A 1 21.12 55.75 -2.78
N SER A 2 21.39 55.36 -3.95
CA SER A 2 22.72 55.03 -4.52
C SER A 2 22.98 53.60 -4.21
N ASP A 3 23.17 52.72 -5.02
CA ASP A 3 23.69 52.49 -6.37
C ASP A 3 24.03 51.01 -6.37
N GLU A 4 23.54 50.33 -7.38
CA GLU A 4 24.33 49.99 -8.58
C GLU A 4 25.29 48.84 -8.35
N GLN A 5 25.11 47.91 -9.12
CA GLN A 5 25.72 47.42 -10.37
C GLN A 5 26.28 46.03 -10.18
N ASP A 6 25.93 45.11 -10.94
CA ASP A 6 26.06 44.89 -12.39
C ASP A 6 27.21 43.95 -12.74
N LYS A 7 27.00 43.23 -13.80
CA LYS A 7 27.90 42.48 -14.68
C LYS A 7 28.00 40.97 -14.47
N GLN A 8 27.41 40.21 -15.37
CA GLN A 8 27.82 39.94 -16.79
C GLN A 8 29.25 39.41 -16.91
N ASP A 9 29.30 38.28 -17.52
CA ASP A 9 30.07 37.88 -18.70
C ASP A 9 29.87 36.37 -18.87
N GLU A 10 29.23 35.87 -19.86
CA GLU A 10 29.53 35.79 -21.30
C GLU A 10 30.76 34.95 -21.63
N GLN A 11 30.43 33.92 -22.43
CA GLN A 11 31.22 33.37 -23.56
C GLN A 11 32.39 32.46 -23.21
N ASP A 12 32.39 31.24 -23.74
CA ASP A 12 32.97 30.99 -25.05
C ASP A 12 32.55 29.62 -25.62
N GLU A 13 32.07 29.74 -26.83
CA GLU A 13 31.98 28.66 -27.82
C GLU A 13 33.39 28.21 -28.19
N ASP A 14 33.56 26.93 -28.43
CA ASP A 14 34.55 26.53 -29.45
C ASP A 14 34.04 25.31 -30.22
N HIS A 15 33.67 25.64 -31.43
CA HIS A 15 33.54 24.82 -32.59
C HIS A 15 34.87 24.14 -32.92
N LEU A 16 34.83 22.89 -33.23
CA LEU A 16 35.76 22.33 -34.21
C LEU A 16 35.10 21.17 -34.96
N ASP A 17 34.56 21.56 -36.09
CA ASP A 17 34.38 20.69 -37.26
C ASP A 17 35.73 20.12 -37.70
N LEU A 18 35.72 18.90 -38.03
CA LEU A 18 36.60 18.35 -39.09
C LEU A 18 35.87 17.23 -39.83
N GLU A 19 35.40 17.63 -40.96
CA GLU A 19 35.05 16.80 -42.12
C GLU A 19 36.26 16.03 -42.67
N ILE A 20 35.87 15.10 -43.55
CA ILE A 20 36.62 14.58 -44.70
C ILE A 20 37.34 13.26 -44.39
N GLN A 21 37.23 12.22 -45.15
CA GLN A 21 36.90 11.99 -46.58
C GLN A 21 36.61 10.51 -46.79
N ASP A 22 35.77 10.32 -47.78
CA ASP A 22 35.60 9.15 -48.62
C ASP A 22 36.87 8.46 -49.00
N GLU A 23 36.85 7.15 -49.08
CA GLU A 23 37.39 6.46 -50.23
C GLU A 23 36.77 5.07 -50.38
N GLU A 24 36.03 4.95 -51.45
CA GLU A 24 35.60 3.69 -52.06
C GLU A 24 36.83 2.91 -52.55
N GLU A 25 36.83 1.63 -52.29
CA GLU A 25 37.45 0.66 -53.20
C GLU A 25 36.79 -0.72 -53.04
N GLU A 26 35.89 -1.04 -53.96
CA GLU A 26 35.74 -2.43 -54.43
C GLU A 26 36.86 -2.71 -55.43
N PRO A 27 37.44 -3.88 -55.47
CA PRO A 27 36.99 -4.87 -56.45
C PRO A 27 37.13 -6.36 -56.04
N GLN A 28 36.12 -7.08 -56.40
CA GLN A 28 36.04 -8.38 -57.11
C GLN A 28 36.95 -9.58 -56.78
N PRO A 29 36.62 -10.79 -57.27
CA PRO A 29 36.41 -11.98 -56.45
C PRO A 29 37.53 -12.99 -56.66
N VAL A 30 37.79 -13.81 -55.69
CA VAL A 30 38.63 -14.99 -55.87
C VAL A 30 37.90 -16.23 -55.28
N GLU A 31 37.83 -17.18 -56.15
CA GLU A 31 37.25 -18.49 -56.14
C GLU A 31 37.44 -19.29 -54.88
N GLU A 32 36.46 -20.18 -54.66
CA GLU A 32 36.45 -21.29 -53.76
C GLU A 32 37.68 -22.20 -53.80
N PRO A 33 37.92 -22.90 -52.73
CA PRO A 33 37.63 -24.32 -52.80
C PRO A 33 36.85 -24.86 -51.60
N ALA A 34 35.89 -25.69 -51.91
CA ALA A 34 35.14 -26.46 -50.96
C ALA A 34 36.06 -27.39 -50.12
N PRO A 35 35.83 -27.46 -48.81
CA PRO A 35 36.25 -28.60 -48.04
C PRO A 35 35.06 -29.41 -47.53
N SER A 36 35.04 -30.58 -48.06
CA SER A 36 34.62 -31.85 -47.44
C SER A 36 33.66 -31.81 -46.25
N GLY A 37 32.54 -32.39 -46.48
CA GLY A 37 31.33 -32.54 -45.66
C GLY A 37 31.41 -33.32 -44.33
N LEU A 38 32.45 -33.23 -43.57
CA LEU A 38 32.53 -33.89 -42.25
C LEU A 38 32.48 -32.90 -41.08
N LYS A 39 32.90 -31.64 -41.27
CA LYS A 39 32.89 -30.62 -40.20
C LYS A 39 31.53 -29.92 -40.01
N ALA A 40 30.69 -29.91 -41.05
CA ALA A 40 29.35 -29.30 -40.97
C ALA A 40 28.36 -30.11 -40.12
N LYS A 41 28.48 -31.43 -40.05
CA LYS A 41 27.62 -32.28 -39.24
C LYS A 41 27.90 -32.22 -37.73
N LEU A 42 29.12 -31.86 -37.31
CA LEU A 42 29.46 -31.68 -35.91
C LEU A 42 29.04 -30.29 -35.39
N ALA A 43 29.06 -29.26 -36.23
CA ALA A 43 28.61 -27.93 -35.85
C ALA A 43 27.10 -27.87 -35.67
N ALA A 44 26.31 -28.57 -36.52
CA ALA A 44 24.87 -28.66 -36.39
C ALA A 44 24.44 -29.39 -35.13
N LYS A 45 25.17 -30.43 -34.70
CA LYS A 45 24.87 -31.11 -33.42
C LYS A 45 25.20 -30.27 -32.20
N LYS A 46 26.25 -29.46 -32.22
CA LYS A 46 26.57 -28.51 -31.15
C LYS A 46 25.54 -27.39 -31.03
N GLY A 47 25.06 -26.85 -32.15
CA GLY A 47 23.99 -25.85 -32.15
C GLY A 47 22.66 -26.41 -31.61
N LEU A 48 22.34 -27.66 -31.96
CA LEU A 48 21.13 -28.33 -31.44
C LEU A 48 21.23 -28.56 -29.92
N ILE A 49 22.38 -28.98 -29.42
CA ILE A 49 22.60 -29.22 -27.98
C ILE A 49 22.51 -27.90 -27.21
N ILE A 50 23.08 -26.81 -27.73
CA ILE A 50 23.00 -25.48 -27.13
C ILE A 50 21.56 -24.99 -27.12
N ALA A 51 20.82 -25.17 -28.22
CA ALA A 51 19.40 -24.79 -28.29
C ALA A 51 18.55 -25.57 -27.30
N VAL A 52 18.76 -26.90 -27.19
CA VAL A 52 18.03 -27.72 -26.19
C VAL A 52 18.39 -27.32 -24.76
N ALA A 53 19.66 -27.07 -24.48
CA ALA A 53 20.11 -26.60 -23.15
C ALA A 53 19.49 -25.25 -22.80
N PHE A 54 19.37 -24.31 -23.75
CA PHE A 54 18.74 -23.01 -23.55
C PHE A 54 17.24 -23.15 -23.28
N VAL A 55 16.54 -24.01 -24.00
CA VAL A 55 15.10 -24.27 -23.77
C VAL A 55 14.87 -24.89 -22.40
N LEU A 56 15.75 -25.83 -21.96
CA LEU A 56 15.64 -26.42 -20.62
C LEU A 56 15.96 -25.40 -19.52
N LEU A 57 16.90 -24.47 -19.74
CA LEU A 57 17.27 -23.44 -18.78
C LEU A 57 16.14 -22.42 -18.65
N VAL A 58 15.55 -21.95 -19.76
CA VAL A 58 14.41 -21.04 -19.76
C VAL A 58 13.16 -21.72 -19.20
N GLY A 59 12.89 -22.96 -19.62
CA GLY A 59 11.77 -23.76 -19.10
C GLY A 59 11.89 -24.04 -17.60
N GLY A 60 13.10 -24.38 -17.13
CA GLY A 60 13.40 -24.57 -15.71
C GLY A 60 13.27 -23.28 -14.88
N ALA A 61 13.71 -22.15 -15.42
CA ALA A 61 13.55 -20.86 -14.77
C ALA A 61 12.07 -20.45 -14.64
N VAL A 62 11.28 -20.64 -15.70
CA VAL A 62 9.82 -20.36 -15.68
C VAL A 62 9.11 -21.32 -14.73
N ALA A 63 9.43 -22.61 -14.77
CA ALA A 63 8.86 -23.59 -13.85
C ALA A 63 9.27 -23.30 -12.39
N GLY A 64 10.52 -22.88 -12.14
CA GLY A 64 11.00 -22.46 -10.83
C GLY A 64 10.25 -21.24 -10.30
N LEU A 65 10.05 -20.22 -11.13
CA LEU A 65 9.24 -19.03 -10.79
C LEU A 65 7.77 -19.36 -10.51
N TYR A 66 7.24 -20.35 -11.22
CA TYR A 66 5.87 -20.85 -10.97
C TYR A 66 5.79 -21.63 -9.65
N PHE A 67 6.82 -22.44 -9.36
CA PHE A 67 6.85 -23.26 -8.14
C PHE A 67 7.14 -22.43 -6.88
N THR A 68 7.90 -21.35 -6.99
CA THR A 68 8.16 -20.42 -5.87
C THR A 68 6.99 -19.46 -5.61
N GLY A 69 5.90 -19.57 -6.35
CA GLY A 69 4.71 -18.72 -6.16
C GLY A 69 4.93 -17.24 -6.50
N MET A 70 6.08 -16.89 -7.08
CA MET A 70 6.39 -15.49 -7.41
C MET A 70 5.56 -14.96 -8.59
N LEU A 71 5.07 -15.87 -9.45
CA LEU A 71 4.13 -15.55 -10.53
C LEU A 71 2.64 -15.77 -10.15
N THR A 72 2.38 -16.27 -8.95
CA THR A 72 1.03 -16.18 -8.43
C THR A 72 0.78 -14.72 -8.14
N ALA A 73 0.20 -14.04 -9.11
CA ALA A 73 -0.42 -12.74 -8.90
C ALA A 73 -1.13 -12.82 -7.54
N LYS A 74 -0.71 -11.97 -6.61
CA LYS A 74 -1.41 -11.68 -5.35
C LYS A 74 -2.89 -11.76 -5.69
N LYS A 75 -3.57 -12.80 -5.18
CA LYS A 75 -5.00 -12.97 -5.42
C LYS A 75 -5.61 -11.60 -5.24
N PRO A 76 -6.35 -11.06 -6.22
CA PRO A 76 -7.11 -9.86 -5.95
C PRO A 76 -7.81 -10.15 -4.64
N HIS A 77 -7.70 -9.24 -3.68
CA HIS A 77 -8.54 -9.29 -2.50
C HIS A 77 -9.94 -9.59 -3.06
N GLU A 78 -10.37 -10.85 -2.94
CA GLU A 78 -11.78 -11.11 -3.03
C GLU A 78 -12.35 -10.15 -2.01
N ILE A 79 -12.95 -9.09 -2.52
CA ILE A 79 -13.95 -8.38 -1.77
C ILE A 79 -14.97 -9.49 -1.54
N SER A 80 -14.82 -10.22 -0.45
CA SER A 80 -15.86 -11.05 0.08
C SER A 80 -17.01 -10.07 0.26
N MET A 81 -17.89 -10.02 -0.73
CA MET A 81 -19.23 -9.56 -0.51
C MET A 81 -19.81 -10.56 0.48
N VAL A 82 -19.39 -10.40 1.73
CA VAL A 82 -20.14 -10.99 2.84
C VAL A 82 -21.49 -10.35 2.65
N LEU A 83 -22.46 -11.16 2.21
CA LEU A 83 -23.87 -10.76 2.33
C LEU A 83 -23.99 -10.15 3.71
N PRO A 84 -24.60 -8.97 3.86
CA PRO A 84 -24.77 -8.38 5.17
C PRO A 84 -25.41 -9.44 6.04
N GLY A 85 -24.61 -10.05 6.91
CA GLY A 85 -25.12 -10.87 7.99
C GLY A 85 -26.08 -9.98 8.76
N GLU A 86 -27.10 -10.55 9.38
CA GLU A 86 -28.04 -9.84 10.22
C GLU A 86 -27.27 -8.86 11.11
N LEU A 87 -27.51 -7.55 10.91
CA LEU A 87 -26.85 -6.50 11.70
C LEU A 87 -27.58 -6.38 13.04
N VAL A 88 -26.84 -6.46 14.10
CA VAL A 88 -27.35 -6.37 15.46
C VAL A 88 -26.77 -5.14 16.13
N TYR A 89 -27.58 -4.39 16.80
CA TYR A 89 -27.21 -3.16 17.49
C TYR A 89 -27.08 -3.36 18.97
N TYR A 90 -26.04 -2.77 19.54
CA TYR A 90 -25.80 -2.76 20.98
C TYR A 90 -25.56 -1.32 21.46
N GLU A 91 -26.35 -0.85 22.41
CA GLU A 91 -26.22 0.48 23.00
C GLU A 91 -25.23 0.45 24.15
N LEU A 92 -24.16 1.26 24.07
CA LEU A 92 -23.21 1.40 25.16
C LEU A 92 -23.76 2.37 26.22
N PRO A 93 -23.36 2.17 27.50
CA PRO A 93 -23.64 3.14 28.54
C PRO A 93 -23.02 4.50 28.20
N LYS A 94 -23.60 5.57 28.76
CA LYS A 94 -23.08 6.91 28.62
C LYS A 94 -21.64 7.01 29.14
N ILE A 95 -20.72 7.42 28.28
CA ILE A 95 -19.32 7.64 28.59
C ILE A 95 -19.10 9.12 28.83
N THR A 96 -18.45 9.48 29.93
CA THR A 96 -18.00 10.84 30.21
C THR A 96 -16.55 10.75 30.70
N VAL A 97 -15.62 11.38 29.99
CA VAL A 97 -14.20 11.39 30.33
C VAL A 97 -13.57 12.76 30.09
N ASP A 98 -12.59 13.07 30.92
CA ASP A 98 -11.73 14.24 30.70
C ASP A 98 -10.77 13.90 29.55
N ILE A 99 -10.66 14.84 28.62
CA ILE A 99 -9.71 14.76 27.49
C ILE A 99 -8.52 15.68 27.76
N ARG A 100 -7.49 15.60 26.91
CA ARG A 100 -6.28 16.40 27.11
C ARG A 100 -6.57 17.88 27.09
N PRO A 101 -6.00 18.66 28.04
CA PRO A 101 -6.05 20.12 27.99
C PRO A 101 -5.41 20.64 26.69
N SER A 102 -5.99 21.69 26.15
CA SER A 102 -5.52 22.38 24.97
C SER A 102 -5.64 23.89 25.13
N LYS A 103 -5.16 24.67 24.16
CA LYS A 103 -5.20 26.12 24.24
C LYS A 103 -6.65 26.60 24.36
N GLY A 104 -6.98 27.30 25.46
CA GLY A 104 -8.32 27.80 25.74
C GLY A 104 -9.25 26.84 26.50
N HIS A 105 -8.82 25.61 26.74
CA HIS A 105 -9.61 24.59 27.44
C HIS A 105 -8.77 23.96 28.56
N ALA A 106 -8.91 24.46 29.77
CA ALA A 106 -8.11 24.03 30.92
C ALA A 106 -8.52 22.63 31.44
N ARG A 107 -9.81 22.29 31.37
CA ARG A 107 -10.35 20.98 31.80
C ARG A 107 -11.45 20.55 30.85
N PRO A 108 -11.11 20.21 29.61
CA PRO A 108 -12.12 19.77 28.65
C PRO A 108 -12.57 18.36 28.96
N PHE A 109 -13.84 18.08 28.69
CA PHE A 109 -14.39 16.75 28.79
C PHE A 109 -15.25 16.41 27.56
N ILE A 110 -15.35 15.14 27.27
CA ILE A 110 -16.27 14.60 26.27
C ILE A 110 -17.33 13.75 26.95
N ARG A 111 -18.58 13.96 26.55
CA ARG A 111 -19.71 13.09 26.87
C ARG A 111 -20.19 12.45 25.57
N LEU A 112 -20.33 11.15 25.59
CA LEU A 112 -20.61 10.35 24.41
C LEU A 112 -21.67 9.29 24.71
N ILE A 113 -22.71 9.23 23.87
CA ILE A 113 -23.68 8.14 23.82
C ILE A 113 -23.58 7.55 22.43
N MET A 114 -23.29 6.25 22.36
CA MET A 114 -23.09 5.57 21.09
C MET A 114 -23.74 4.20 21.05
N GLN A 115 -23.99 3.74 19.84
CA GLN A 115 -24.51 2.41 19.55
C GLN A 115 -23.53 1.73 18.59
N VAL A 116 -23.19 0.49 18.86
CA VAL A 116 -22.31 -0.33 18.03
C VAL A 116 -23.17 -1.19 17.10
N GLU A 117 -22.85 -1.18 15.84
CA GLU A 117 -23.40 -2.09 14.84
C GLU A 117 -22.49 -3.31 14.72
N LEU A 118 -23.01 -4.47 15.02
CA LEU A 118 -22.28 -5.73 15.12
C LEU A 118 -22.75 -6.71 14.03
N GLN A 119 -21.82 -7.52 13.54
CA GLN A 119 -22.11 -8.51 12.50
C GLN A 119 -22.67 -9.80 13.12
N GLY A 120 -23.99 -9.83 13.39
CA GLY A 120 -24.70 -10.99 13.92
C GLY A 120 -24.69 -11.12 15.45
N GLU A 121 -25.48 -12.04 15.95
CA GLU A 121 -25.62 -12.30 17.39
C GLU A 121 -24.34 -12.88 18.04
N SER A 122 -23.50 -13.57 17.27
CA SER A 122 -22.20 -14.04 17.77
C SER A 122 -21.29 -12.88 18.15
N ALA A 123 -21.24 -11.84 17.30
CA ALA A 123 -20.47 -10.63 17.56
C ALA A 123 -21.03 -9.86 18.78
N LYS A 124 -22.35 -9.82 18.94
CA LYS A 124 -22.96 -9.22 20.12
C LYS A 124 -22.62 -9.97 21.39
N THR A 125 -22.67 -11.31 21.37
CA THR A 125 -22.28 -12.14 22.51
C THR A 125 -20.82 -11.88 22.89
N ALA A 126 -19.90 -11.93 21.91
CA ALA A 126 -18.48 -11.66 22.14
C ALA A 126 -18.22 -10.23 22.65
N PHE A 127 -19.01 -9.26 22.20
CA PHE A 127 -18.95 -7.89 22.68
C PHE A 127 -19.38 -7.78 24.14
N VAL A 128 -20.54 -8.33 24.51
CA VAL A 128 -21.08 -8.29 25.88
C VAL A 128 -20.13 -8.97 26.87
N GLU A 129 -19.56 -10.12 26.51
CA GLU A 129 -18.56 -10.79 27.35
C GLU A 129 -17.32 -9.94 27.65
N ARG A 130 -17.01 -9.00 26.77
CA ARG A 130 -15.81 -8.13 26.86
C ARG A 130 -16.14 -6.66 27.05
N GLU A 131 -17.42 -6.34 27.33
CA GLU A 131 -17.93 -4.96 27.41
C GLU A 131 -17.07 -4.06 28.31
N VAL A 132 -16.73 -4.54 29.50
CA VAL A 132 -15.91 -3.77 30.45
C VAL A 132 -14.53 -3.42 29.86
N LYS A 133 -13.89 -4.37 29.17
CA LYS A 133 -12.61 -4.13 28.51
C LYS A 133 -12.74 -3.17 27.34
N VAL A 134 -13.81 -3.31 26.57
CA VAL A 134 -14.12 -2.40 25.46
C VAL A 134 -14.33 -0.98 25.97
N LEU A 135 -15.12 -0.81 27.01
CA LEU A 135 -15.36 0.50 27.62
C LEU A 135 -14.09 1.14 28.16
N ASP A 136 -13.23 0.36 28.87
CA ASP A 136 -11.96 0.86 29.36
C ASP A 136 -11.03 1.29 28.23
N ALA A 137 -10.93 0.50 27.17
CA ALA A 137 -10.11 0.81 26.03
C ALA A 137 -10.60 2.07 25.28
N ILE A 138 -11.93 2.21 25.09
CA ILE A 138 -12.54 3.41 24.50
C ILE A 138 -12.24 4.64 25.37
N GLN A 139 -12.46 4.55 26.69
CA GLN A 139 -12.18 5.66 27.59
C GLN A 139 -10.69 6.05 27.57
N THR A 140 -9.79 5.07 27.52
CA THR A 140 -8.35 5.31 27.40
C THR A 140 -8.00 6.02 26.12
N HIS A 141 -8.61 5.60 24.99
CA HIS A 141 -8.45 6.28 23.72
C HIS A 141 -8.95 7.73 23.78
N LEU A 142 -10.16 7.95 24.29
CA LEU A 142 -10.74 9.29 24.43
C LEU A 142 -9.88 10.23 25.28
N ARG A 143 -9.27 9.74 26.38
CA ARG A 143 -8.35 10.55 27.21
C ARG A 143 -7.09 10.97 26.48
N SER A 144 -6.74 10.33 25.40
CA SER A 144 -5.58 10.68 24.57
C SER A 144 -5.83 11.83 23.59
N LEU A 145 -7.09 12.18 23.35
CA LEU A 145 -7.51 13.19 22.39
C LEU A 145 -7.55 14.60 22.99
N THR A 146 -7.54 15.59 22.11
CA THR A 146 -7.74 17.00 22.44
C THR A 146 -9.06 17.51 21.85
N VAL A 147 -9.51 18.70 22.25
CA VAL A 147 -10.67 19.36 21.66
C VAL A 147 -10.48 19.59 20.16
N GLU A 148 -9.25 19.95 19.77
CA GLU A 148 -8.88 20.22 18.39
C GLU A 148 -9.02 18.98 17.49
N ASP A 149 -8.70 17.80 18.03
CA ASP A 149 -8.80 16.53 17.30
C ASP A 149 -10.25 16.18 16.95
N LEU A 150 -11.22 16.74 17.68
CA LEU A 150 -12.63 16.40 17.60
C LEU A 150 -13.50 17.54 17.03
N LYS A 151 -12.90 18.67 16.67
CA LYS A 151 -13.62 19.91 16.36
C LYS A 151 -14.29 19.90 14.98
N ASP A 152 -13.74 19.14 14.05
CA ASP A 152 -14.21 19.08 12.67
C ASP A 152 -14.89 17.73 12.35
N GLU A 153 -15.56 17.69 11.22
CA GLU A 153 -16.21 16.46 10.72
C GLU A 153 -15.18 15.32 10.52
N ALA A 154 -14.02 15.66 10.00
CA ALA A 154 -12.94 14.70 9.83
C ALA A 154 -12.42 14.13 11.16
N GLY A 155 -12.45 14.91 12.24
CA GLY A 155 -12.15 14.46 13.59
C GLY A 155 -13.18 13.47 14.12
N SER A 156 -14.46 13.74 13.90
CA SER A 156 -15.55 12.83 14.27
C SER A 156 -15.46 11.49 13.51
N GLU A 157 -15.13 11.53 12.22
CA GLU A 157 -14.94 10.32 11.42
C GLU A 157 -13.72 9.52 11.86
N ARG A 158 -12.62 10.19 12.17
CA ARG A 158 -11.43 9.53 12.73
C ARG A 158 -11.76 8.84 14.05
N LEU A 159 -12.44 9.54 14.96
CA LEU A 159 -12.88 8.95 16.23
C LEU A 159 -13.75 7.72 16.02
N ARG A 160 -14.69 7.75 15.06
CA ARG A 160 -15.53 6.59 14.72
C ARG A 160 -14.68 5.39 14.30
N ASN A 161 -13.77 5.62 13.37
CA ASN A 161 -12.89 4.57 12.86
C ASN A 161 -11.96 3.99 13.94
N ASP A 162 -11.42 4.85 14.79
CA ASP A 162 -10.56 4.44 15.90
C ASP A 162 -11.32 3.61 16.94
N VAL A 163 -12.55 4.02 17.30
CA VAL A 163 -13.40 3.26 18.21
C VAL A 163 -13.76 1.89 17.62
N VAL A 164 -14.11 1.82 16.33
CA VAL A 164 -14.36 0.54 15.64
C VAL A 164 -13.12 -0.34 15.67
N LEU A 165 -11.94 0.22 15.44
CA LEU A 165 -10.67 -0.50 15.49
C LEU A 165 -10.38 -1.06 16.90
N VAL A 166 -10.60 -0.25 17.94
CA VAL A 166 -10.45 -0.66 19.34
C VAL A 166 -11.38 -1.83 19.66
N ILE A 167 -12.65 -1.73 19.29
CA ILE A 167 -13.64 -2.78 19.49
C ILE A 167 -13.20 -4.06 18.77
N ASN A 168 -12.90 -3.97 17.48
CA ASN A 168 -12.52 -5.10 16.64
C ASN A 168 -11.25 -5.82 17.13
N ASN A 169 -10.33 -5.12 17.76
CA ASN A 169 -9.14 -5.74 18.35
C ASN A 169 -9.49 -6.61 19.57
N LEU A 170 -10.55 -6.27 20.28
CA LEU A 170 -10.94 -6.94 21.50
C LEU A 170 -11.93 -8.10 21.28
N ILE A 171 -12.81 -8.00 20.27
CA ILE A 171 -13.85 -9.00 20.04
C ILE A 171 -13.47 -10.09 19.02
N ARG A 172 -12.25 -10.08 18.48
CA ARG A 172 -11.81 -11.10 17.51
C ARG A 172 -12.19 -12.52 17.93
N PRO A 173 -12.59 -13.37 16.98
CA PRO A 173 -12.64 -13.22 15.53
C PRO A 173 -13.85 -12.43 15.00
N GLU A 174 -14.79 -12.10 15.87
CA GLU A 174 -16.00 -11.36 15.53
C GLU A 174 -15.74 -9.91 15.15
N ARG A 175 -16.77 -9.24 14.56
CA ARG A 175 -16.59 -7.88 14.02
C ARG A 175 -17.73 -6.93 14.38
N ALA A 176 -17.33 -5.71 14.76
CA ALA A 176 -18.16 -4.53 14.71
C ALA A 176 -18.03 -3.90 13.31
N VAL A 177 -19.14 -3.49 12.74
CA VAL A 177 -19.22 -2.87 11.40
C VAL A 177 -18.94 -1.38 11.52
N THR A 178 -19.67 -0.71 12.41
CA THR A 178 -19.50 0.73 12.65
C THR A 178 -20.00 1.13 14.04
N VAL A 179 -19.79 2.38 14.38
CA VAL A 179 -20.33 3.00 15.59
C VAL A 179 -21.18 4.20 15.21
N LEU A 180 -22.37 4.28 15.77
CA LEU A 180 -23.34 5.33 15.57
C LEU A 180 -23.37 6.24 16.80
N TYR A 181 -23.09 7.52 16.63
CA TYR A 181 -23.18 8.49 17.70
C TYR A 181 -24.63 8.96 17.86
N LYS A 182 -25.21 8.77 19.05
CA LYS A 182 -26.53 9.29 19.43
C LYS A 182 -26.43 10.70 19.99
N ASP A 183 -25.41 10.95 20.80
CA ASP A 183 -25.12 12.27 21.37
C ASP A 183 -23.61 12.41 21.56
N ILE A 184 -23.06 13.55 21.17
CA ILE A 184 -21.68 13.92 21.39
C ILE A 184 -21.61 15.35 21.90
N MET A 185 -21.04 15.55 23.07
CA MET A 185 -20.85 16.86 23.66
C MET A 185 -19.40 17.02 24.11
N ILE A 186 -18.79 18.09 23.67
CA ILE A 186 -17.41 18.48 24.02
C ILE A 186 -17.48 19.85 24.68
N ARG A 187 -16.85 19.98 25.83
CA ARG A 187 -16.78 21.24 26.56
C ARG A 187 -15.38 21.44 27.13
#